data_183c399e88e8d19ec414ebbf0bba3e55
#
_entry.id   183c399e88e8d19ec414ebbf0bba3e55
#
_cell.length_a   1.000
_cell.length_b   1.000
_cell.length_c   1.000
_cell.angle_alpha   90.00
_cell.angle_beta   90.00
_cell.angle_gamma   90.00
#
_symmetry.space_group_name_H-M   'P 1'
#
loop_
_entity.id
_entity.type
_entity.pdbx_description
1 polymer ?
#
loop_
_entity_poly.entity_id
_entity_poly.type
_entity_poly.pdbx_seq_one_letter_code
_entity_poly.pdbx_strand_id
1 'polypeptide(L)'
;MKKLLLIAGRPSHALGAHEYRAGMLLLAQCLKAVPGLEVDVHDEGWLSSDDALEGASAVAIFADGGVRHPLLEADHLATLSTLVDERGLGFGLMHYAVELPEGDGARRVDAWIGGHYKDQVSCNPIWEARVEQLPEHPVARGVTSFATTDEWYFDIQF
;
A
#
# COMPACT_ATOMS: atom_id res chain seq x y z
N MET A 1 6.73 21.54 -2.28
CA MET A 1 5.56 20.70 -2.59
C MET A 1 5.96 19.27 -2.35
N LYS A 2 5.11 18.44 -1.75
CA LYS A 2 5.36 16.99 -1.56
C LYS A 2 4.74 16.24 -2.71
N LYS A 3 5.42 15.23 -3.25
CA LYS A 3 4.91 14.38 -4.33
C LYS A 3 4.63 12.98 -3.79
N LEU A 4 3.40 12.50 -3.96
CA LEU A 4 2.97 11.14 -3.63
C LEU A 4 2.72 10.36 -4.91
N LEU A 5 3.36 9.23 -5.07
CA LEU A 5 3.08 8.28 -6.14
C LEU A 5 2.12 7.20 -5.63
N LEU A 6 1.06 6.97 -6.35
CA LEU A 6 0.11 5.89 -6.11
C LEU A 6 0.26 4.84 -7.21
N ILE A 7 0.64 3.63 -6.85
CA ILE A 7 0.83 2.53 -7.80
C ILE A 7 -0.33 1.54 -7.62
N ALA A 8 -1.12 1.37 -8.67
CA ALA A 8 -2.17 0.36 -8.74
C ALA A 8 -1.67 -0.87 -9.51
N GLY A 9 -1.85 -2.04 -8.92
CA GLY A 9 -1.57 -3.31 -9.57
C GLY A 9 -2.43 -3.54 -10.82
N ARG A 10 -2.00 -4.46 -11.67
CA ARG A 10 -2.81 -4.93 -12.80
C ARG A 10 -4.03 -5.69 -12.30
N PRO A 11 -5.17 -5.62 -13.00
CA PRO A 11 -6.34 -6.42 -12.64
C PRO A 11 -5.99 -7.92 -12.61
N SER A 12 -6.32 -8.59 -11.51
CA SER A 12 -5.93 -9.99 -11.27
C SER A 12 -7.06 -10.81 -10.65
N HIS A 13 -8.13 -10.17 -10.21
CA HIS A 13 -9.28 -10.77 -9.56
C HIS A 13 -10.57 -10.49 -10.32
N ALA A 14 -11.64 -11.15 -9.92
CA ALA A 14 -12.97 -10.89 -10.46
C ALA A 14 -13.40 -9.45 -10.16
N LEU A 15 -14.27 -8.91 -11.02
CA LEU A 15 -14.83 -7.57 -10.85
C LEU A 15 -15.46 -7.41 -9.46
N GLY A 16 -15.13 -6.30 -8.79
CA GLY A 16 -15.63 -5.98 -7.45
C GLY A 16 -14.83 -6.64 -6.31
N ALA A 17 -13.79 -7.42 -6.61
CA ALA A 17 -12.94 -8.00 -5.57
C ALA A 17 -11.78 -7.04 -5.20
N HIS A 18 -10.71 -7.02 -5.95
CA HIS A 18 -9.58 -6.13 -5.70
C HIS A 18 -9.48 -5.07 -6.79
N GLU A 19 -10.15 -3.97 -6.61
CA GLU A 19 -10.22 -2.88 -7.60
C GLU A 19 -9.06 -1.89 -7.41
N TYR A 20 -7.82 -2.34 -7.64
CA TYR A 20 -6.58 -1.57 -7.41
C TYR A 20 -6.62 -0.20 -8.07
N ARG A 21 -6.97 -0.16 -9.37
CA ARG A 21 -7.04 1.07 -10.14
C ARG A 21 -8.08 2.05 -9.58
N ALA A 22 -9.29 1.55 -9.35
CA ALA A 22 -10.38 2.38 -8.82
C ALA A 22 -10.06 2.91 -7.42
N GLY A 23 -9.48 2.07 -6.55
CA GLY A 23 -9.06 2.45 -5.21
C GLY A 23 -8.01 3.58 -5.23
N MET A 24 -6.97 3.46 -6.07
CA MET A 24 -5.94 4.49 -6.17
C MET A 24 -6.45 5.80 -6.80
N LEU A 25 -7.34 5.72 -7.79
CA LEU A 25 -7.97 6.92 -8.36
C LEU A 25 -8.89 7.62 -7.34
N LEU A 26 -9.63 6.86 -6.53
CA LEU A 26 -10.46 7.39 -5.45
C LEU A 26 -9.59 8.07 -4.39
N LEU A 27 -8.51 7.43 -3.95
CA LEU A 27 -7.57 8.01 -3.00
C LEU A 27 -6.96 9.30 -3.54
N ALA A 28 -6.52 9.31 -4.80
CA ALA A 28 -6.01 10.53 -5.45
C ALA A 28 -7.06 11.64 -5.46
N GLN A 29 -8.32 11.31 -5.73
CA GLN A 29 -9.42 12.30 -5.69
C GLN A 29 -9.63 12.87 -4.28
N CYS A 30 -9.58 12.05 -3.25
CA CYS A 30 -9.68 12.48 -1.85
C CYS A 30 -8.52 13.42 -1.46
N LEU A 31 -7.32 13.15 -1.98
CA LEU A 31 -6.12 13.92 -1.64
C LEU A 31 -5.97 15.24 -2.40
N LYS A 32 -6.76 15.49 -3.44
CA LYS A 32 -6.70 16.74 -4.22
C LYS A 32 -6.86 18.01 -3.40
N ALA A 33 -7.57 17.96 -2.28
CA ALA A 33 -7.80 19.10 -1.41
C ALA A 33 -6.64 19.36 -0.43
N VAL A 34 -5.61 18.51 -0.39
CA VAL A 34 -4.48 18.65 0.54
C VAL A 34 -3.50 19.70 0.03
N PRO A 35 -3.34 20.85 0.70
CA PRO A 35 -2.46 21.90 0.23
C PRO A 35 -0.99 21.43 0.18
N GLY A 36 -0.30 21.74 -0.91
CA GLY A 36 1.12 21.42 -1.07
C GLY A 36 1.42 19.95 -1.38
N LEU A 37 0.39 19.15 -1.65
CA LEU A 37 0.51 17.76 -2.09
C LEU A 37 0.21 17.66 -3.59
N GLU A 38 1.12 17.04 -4.32
CA GLU A 38 0.93 16.57 -5.69
C GLU A 38 0.75 15.04 -5.64
N VAL A 39 -0.23 14.52 -6.36
CA VAL A 39 -0.52 13.09 -6.41
C VAL A 39 -0.47 12.62 -7.86
N ASP A 40 0.36 11.64 -8.12
CA ASP A 40 0.53 11.01 -9.43
C ASP A 40 0.12 9.54 -9.34
N VAL A 41 -0.69 9.06 -10.30
CA VAL A 41 -1.26 7.71 -10.29
C VAL A 41 -0.71 6.90 -11.45
N HIS A 42 -0.08 5.79 -11.14
CA HIS A 42 0.39 4.78 -12.08
C HIS A 42 -0.50 3.55 -11.97
N ASP A 43 -1.33 3.29 -12.96
CA ASP A 43 -2.46 2.36 -12.87
C ASP A 43 -2.34 1.11 -13.75
N GLU A 44 -1.12 0.80 -14.20
CA GLU A 44 -0.83 -0.34 -15.07
C GLU A 44 0.17 -1.35 -14.47
N GLY A 45 0.23 -1.44 -13.15
CA GLY A 45 1.01 -2.43 -12.40
C GLY A 45 2.29 -1.90 -11.79
N TRP A 46 3.02 -1.03 -12.47
CA TRP A 46 4.24 -0.38 -11.99
C TRP A 46 4.43 0.96 -12.69
N LEU A 47 5.51 1.63 -12.36
CA LEU A 47 5.93 2.86 -13.01
C LEU A 47 6.37 2.58 -14.46
N SER A 48 6.06 3.48 -15.37
CA SER A 48 6.52 3.37 -16.76
C SER A 48 8.03 3.68 -16.91
N SER A 49 8.60 4.41 -15.96
CA SER A 49 10.02 4.74 -15.84
C SER A 49 10.34 5.03 -14.39
N ASP A 50 11.53 4.66 -13.93
CA ASP A 50 12.06 5.00 -12.61
C ASP A 50 12.23 6.51 -12.41
N ASP A 51 12.30 7.29 -13.49
CA ASP A 51 12.31 8.75 -13.43
C ASP A 51 11.09 9.33 -12.68
N ALA A 52 9.97 8.59 -12.67
CA ALA A 52 8.79 8.98 -11.90
C ALA A 52 9.06 9.06 -10.40
N LEU A 53 10.04 8.31 -9.89
CA LEU A 53 10.49 8.34 -8.50
C LEU A 53 11.31 9.59 -8.15
N GLU A 54 11.82 10.30 -9.17
CA GLU A 54 12.56 11.53 -8.91
C GLU A 54 11.67 12.58 -8.25
N GLY A 55 12.14 13.13 -7.14
CA GLY A 55 11.40 14.12 -6.37
C GLY A 55 10.20 13.57 -5.61
N ALA A 56 9.92 12.27 -5.66
CA ALA A 56 8.88 11.66 -4.85
C ALA A 56 9.20 11.79 -3.36
N SER A 57 8.17 12.11 -2.57
CA SER A 57 8.24 12.17 -1.11
C SER A 57 7.72 10.90 -0.48
N ALA A 58 6.82 10.20 -1.16
CA ALA A 58 6.26 8.92 -0.75
C ALA A 58 5.73 8.11 -1.93
N VAL A 59 5.66 6.80 -1.76
CA VAL A 59 5.02 5.83 -2.65
C VAL A 59 4.02 5.01 -1.85
N ALA A 60 2.83 4.79 -2.37
CA ALA A 60 1.87 3.83 -1.84
C ALA A 60 1.46 2.85 -2.94
N ILE A 61 1.40 1.56 -2.59
CA ILE A 61 1.10 0.47 -3.53
C ILE A 61 -0.19 -0.24 -3.09
N PHE A 62 -1.12 -0.38 -4.02
CA PHE A 62 -2.30 -1.23 -3.90
C PHE A 62 -2.30 -2.20 -5.08
N ALA A 63 -1.91 -3.44 -4.83
CA ALA A 63 -1.65 -4.43 -5.87
C ALA A 63 -1.84 -5.85 -5.32
N ASP A 64 -1.61 -6.85 -6.17
CA ASP A 64 -1.49 -8.24 -5.75
C ASP A 64 -0.41 -8.42 -4.68
N GLY A 65 -0.71 -9.30 -3.76
CA GLY A 65 0.25 -9.86 -2.81
C GLY A 65 0.88 -11.18 -3.28
N GLY A 66 1.56 -11.82 -2.34
CA GLY A 66 2.23 -13.10 -2.57
C GLY A 66 3.28 -13.03 -3.66
N VAL A 67 3.40 -14.10 -4.44
CA VAL A 67 4.41 -14.22 -5.50
C VAL A 67 4.19 -13.29 -6.69
N ARG A 68 3.03 -12.65 -6.77
CA ARG A 68 2.70 -11.68 -7.84
C ARG A 68 2.85 -10.23 -7.39
N HIS A 69 3.40 -10.01 -6.21
CA HIS A 69 3.62 -8.67 -5.70
C HIS A 69 4.57 -7.89 -6.61
N PRO A 70 4.22 -6.69 -7.09
CA PRO A 70 5.03 -5.95 -8.05
C PRO A 70 6.44 -5.58 -7.55
N LEU A 71 6.67 -5.52 -6.25
CA LEU A 71 8.02 -5.35 -5.68
C LEU A 71 8.97 -6.51 -5.99
N LEU A 72 8.45 -7.69 -6.30
CA LEU A 72 9.25 -8.88 -6.60
C LEU A 72 9.60 -9.01 -8.08
N GLU A 73 9.06 -8.13 -8.92
CA GLU A 73 9.37 -8.08 -10.33
C GLU A 73 10.64 -7.26 -10.59
N ALA A 74 11.46 -7.67 -11.54
CA ALA A 74 12.68 -6.96 -11.96
C ALA A 74 13.53 -6.47 -10.77
N ASP A 75 14.03 -5.23 -10.84
CA ASP A 75 14.84 -4.59 -9.79
C ASP A 75 14.03 -3.64 -8.88
N HIS A 76 12.70 -3.77 -8.87
CA HIS A 76 11.82 -2.83 -8.15
C HIS A 76 12.12 -2.73 -6.66
N LEU A 77 12.35 -3.90 -6.01
CA LEU A 77 12.71 -3.93 -4.59
C LEU A 77 14.06 -3.24 -4.34
N ALA A 78 15.05 -3.45 -5.20
CA ALA A 78 16.37 -2.83 -5.07
C ALA A 78 16.29 -1.31 -5.27
N THR A 79 15.54 -0.86 -6.28
CA THR A 79 15.30 0.56 -6.56
C THR A 79 14.65 1.24 -5.35
N LEU A 80 13.55 0.68 -4.82
CA LEU A 80 12.88 1.25 -3.66
C LEU A 80 13.73 1.16 -2.39
N SER A 81 14.52 0.10 -2.21
CA SER A 81 15.41 -0.01 -1.06
C SER A 81 16.38 1.16 -0.97
N THR A 82 17.01 1.50 -2.08
CA THR A 82 17.92 2.66 -2.13
C THR A 82 17.19 3.96 -1.75
N LEU A 83 15.97 4.15 -2.24
CA LEU A 83 15.24 5.38 -1.99
C LEU A 83 14.68 5.46 -0.56
N VAL A 84 14.16 4.37 -0.03
CA VAL A 84 13.60 4.32 1.34
C VAL A 84 14.74 4.41 2.36
N ASP A 85 15.76 3.57 2.23
CA ASP A 85 16.81 3.44 3.24
C ASP A 85 17.78 4.64 3.22
N GLU A 86 18.12 5.17 2.05
CA GLU A 86 19.15 6.22 1.93
C GLU A 86 18.56 7.63 1.80
N ARG A 87 17.38 7.77 1.20
CA ARG A 87 16.75 9.09 0.93
C ARG A 87 15.53 9.37 1.78
N GLY A 88 15.09 8.42 2.59
CA GLY A 88 13.93 8.59 3.46
C GLY A 88 12.61 8.71 2.69
N LEU A 89 12.48 8.05 1.52
CA LEU A 89 11.22 7.97 0.80
C LEU A 89 10.17 7.32 1.70
N GLY A 90 9.03 7.98 1.90
CA GLY A 90 7.90 7.38 2.59
C GLY A 90 7.36 6.18 1.80
N PHE A 91 7.01 5.10 2.49
CA PHE A 91 6.53 3.87 1.85
C PHE A 91 5.27 3.34 2.53
N GLY A 92 4.31 2.86 1.76
CA GLY A 92 3.08 2.27 2.26
C GLY A 92 2.52 1.19 1.34
N LEU A 93 1.96 0.16 1.94
CA LEU A 93 1.23 -0.91 1.26
C LEU A 93 -0.23 -0.91 1.69
N MET A 94 -1.12 -1.23 0.78
CA MET A 94 -2.56 -1.24 1.03
C MET A 94 -3.13 -2.62 0.77
N HIS A 95 -3.91 -3.11 1.76
CA HIS A 95 -4.71 -4.32 1.68
C HIS A 95 -3.87 -5.52 1.23
N TYR A 96 -4.17 -6.18 0.13
CA TYR A 96 -3.49 -7.39 -0.33
C TYR A 96 -2.00 -7.20 -0.60
N ALA A 97 -1.56 -5.99 -0.92
CA ALA A 97 -0.14 -5.69 -1.09
C ALA A 97 0.71 -5.88 0.18
N VAL A 98 0.11 -6.04 1.37
CA VAL A 98 0.86 -6.35 2.60
C VAL A 98 1.28 -7.83 2.70
N GLU A 99 0.80 -8.68 1.79
CA GLU A 99 1.22 -10.08 1.71
C GLU A 99 2.47 -10.23 0.85
N LEU A 100 3.55 -10.72 1.45
CA LEU A 100 4.76 -11.09 0.73
C LEU A 100 5.21 -12.51 1.10
N PRO A 101 5.75 -13.26 0.14
CA PRO A 101 6.35 -14.56 0.44
C PRO A 101 7.59 -14.37 1.32
N GLU A 102 7.89 -15.38 2.15
CA GLU A 102 9.11 -15.36 2.96
C GLU A 102 10.35 -15.12 2.10
N GLY A 103 11.22 -14.23 2.56
CA GLY A 103 12.46 -13.89 1.87
C GLY A 103 12.94 -12.47 2.15
N ASP A 104 13.85 -11.98 1.33
CA ASP A 104 14.42 -10.63 1.48
C ASP A 104 13.36 -9.55 1.31
N GLY A 105 12.39 -9.74 0.42
CA GLY A 105 11.29 -8.81 0.21
C GLY A 105 10.46 -8.58 1.47
N ALA A 106 10.00 -9.66 2.11
CA ALA A 106 9.25 -9.58 3.36
C ALA A 106 10.06 -8.90 4.47
N ARG A 107 11.32 -9.29 4.65
CA ARG A 107 12.21 -8.67 5.67
C ARG A 107 12.42 -7.17 5.46
N ARG A 108 12.54 -6.73 4.19
CA ARG A 108 12.65 -5.32 3.86
C ARG A 108 11.37 -4.57 4.17
N VAL A 109 10.24 -5.13 3.77
CA VAL A 109 8.93 -4.52 4.01
C VAL A 109 8.65 -4.43 5.51
N ASP A 110 8.98 -5.45 6.30
CA ASP A 110 8.87 -5.39 7.76
C ASP A 110 9.66 -4.22 8.35
N ALA A 111 10.88 -4.02 7.87
CA ALA A 111 11.70 -2.89 8.32
C ALA A 111 11.10 -1.52 7.95
N TRP A 112 10.36 -1.42 6.84
CA TRP A 112 9.80 -0.15 6.35
C TRP A 112 8.42 0.16 6.92
N ILE A 113 7.53 -0.82 7.05
CA ILE A 113 6.13 -0.61 7.48
C ILE A 113 5.77 -1.29 8.79
N GLY A 114 6.66 -2.09 9.35
CA GLY A 114 6.50 -2.69 10.67
C GLY A 114 5.79 -4.04 10.71
N GLY A 115 5.43 -4.63 9.57
CA GLY A 115 4.82 -5.96 9.53
C GLY A 115 4.22 -6.31 8.17
N HIS A 116 3.97 -7.61 7.96
CA HIS A 116 3.37 -8.12 6.72
C HIS A 116 2.37 -9.25 7.01
N TYR A 117 1.50 -9.51 6.05
CA TYR A 117 0.64 -10.70 6.06
C TYR A 117 1.47 -11.91 5.60
N LYS A 118 1.47 -12.95 6.42
CA LYS A 118 2.19 -14.21 6.16
C LYS A 118 1.19 -15.32 5.85
N ASP A 119 1.29 -15.88 4.64
CA ASP A 119 0.47 -17.03 4.25
C ASP A 119 0.57 -18.18 5.27
N GLN A 120 -0.53 -18.89 5.51
CA GLN A 120 -0.69 -19.98 6.49
C GLN A 120 -0.52 -19.59 7.97
N VAL A 121 -0.28 -18.33 8.28
CA VAL A 121 -0.22 -17.80 9.64
C VAL A 121 -1.28 -16.74 9.84
N SER A 122 -1.28 -15.70 8.99
CA SER A 122 -2.27 -14.65 8.99
C SER A 122 -3.60 -15.14 8.38
N CYS A 123 -4.72 -14.49 8.71
CA CYS A 123 -6.03 -14.79 8.15
C CYS A 123 -6.80 -13.50 7.82
N ASN A 124 -7.76 -13.62 6.90
CA ASN A 124 -8.47 -12.47 6.31
C ASN A 124 -9.99 -12.72 6.17
N PRO A 125 -10.71 -13.04 7.28
CA PRO A 125 -12.16 -13.25 7.22
C PRO A 125 -12.92 -11.99 6.82
N ILE A 126 -14.06 -12.19 6.12
CA ILE A 126 -14.98 -11.11 5.77
C ILE A 126 -16.08 -11.04 6.82
N TRP A 127 -16.26 -9.87 7.46
CA TRP A 127 -17.33 -9.63 8.42
C TRP A 127 -17.61 -8.14 8.62
N GLU A 128 -18.74 -7.81 9.22
CA GLU A 128 -19.04 -6.44 9.63
C GLU A 128 -18.28 -6.12 10.92
N ALA A 129 -17.27 -5.29 10.81
CA ALA A 129 -16.56 -4.77 11.98
C ALA A 129 -17.05 -3.37 12.37
N ARG A 130 -17.04 -3.11 13.68
CA ARG A 130 -17.30 -1.79 14.25
C ARG A 130 -16.01 -1.22 14.79
N VAL A 131 -15.56 -0.11 14.22
CA VAL A 131 -14.40 0.64 14.69
C VAL A 131 -14.92 1.75 15.61
N GLU A 132 -14.91 1.49 16.91
CA GLU A 132 -15.48 2.42 17.92
C GLU A 132 -14.41 3.29 18.57
N GLN A 133 -13.21 2.77 18.75
CA GLN A 133 -12.09 3.47 19.34
C GLN A 133 -10.90 3.46 18.39
N LEU A 134 -10.43 4.64 18.07
CA LEU A 134 -9.24 4.84 17.26
C LEU A 134 -8.10 5.33 18.16
N PRO A 135 -6.87 4.84 17.96
CA PRO A 135 -5.72 5.34 18.70
C PRO A 135 -5.50 6.84 18.43
N GLU A 136 -4.93 7.55 19.40
CA GLU A 136 -4.41 8.90 19.15
C GLU A 136 -3.20 8.83 18.21
N HIS A 137 -3.47 8.96 16.92
CA HIS A 137 -2.44 8.91 15.88
C HIS A 137 -2.77 9.90 14.75
N PRO A 138 -1.77 10.52 14.11
CA PRO A 138 -2.02 11.45 12.99
C PRO A 138 -2.89 10.88 11.88
N VAL A 139 -2.79 9.57 11.58
CA VAL A 139 -3.60 8.87 10.56
C VAL A 139 -5.07 8.79 10.95
N ALA A 140 -5.39 8.75 12.25
CA ALA A 140 -6.76 8.67 12.74
C ALA A 140 -7.42 10.06 12.91
N ARG A 141 -6.71 11.15 12.59
CA ARG A 141 -7.21 12.51 12.80
C ARG A 141 -8.47 12.78 11.97
N GLY A 142 -9.55 13.14 12.65
CA GLY A 142 -10.83 13.45 12.01
C GLY A 142 -11.66 12.21 11.63
N VAL A 143 -11.18 11.02 11.88
CA VAL A 143 -11.95 9.79 11.70
C VAL A 143 -12.86 9.60 12.92
N THR A 144 -14.15 9.42 12.68
CA THR A 144 -15.15 9.06 13.69
C THR A 144 -15.42 7.56 13.65
N SER A 145 -16.08 7.02 14.67
CA SER A 145 -16.51 5.62 14.67
C SER A 145 -17.35 5.27 13.45
N PHE A 146 -17.14 4.09 12.89
CA PHE A 146 -17.89 3.59 11.74
C PHE A 146 -18.05 2.08 11.81
N ALA A 147 -18.93 1.54 10.99
CA ALA A 147 -19.05 0.11 10.75
C ALA A 147 -18.94 -0.16 9.25
N THR A 148 -18.26 -1.23 8.90
CA THR A 148 -18.16 -1.67 7.51
C THR A 148 -17.99 -3.17 7.42
N THR A 149 -18.56 -3.78 6.38
CA THR A 149 -18.27 -5.16 6.00
C THR A 149 -17.11 -5.14 5.03
N ASP A 150 -16.04 -5.80 5.42
CA ASP A 150 -14.82 -5.84 4.62
C ASP A 150 -14.02 -7.11 4.96
N GLU A 151 -12.95 -7.33 4.22
CA GLU A 151 -11.95 -8.33 4.50
C GLU A 151 -10.95 -7.77 5.54
N TRP A 152 -10.92 -8.41 6.71
CA TRP A 152 -10.10 -7.94 7.84
C TRP A 152 -8.90 -8.86 8.03
N TYR A 153 -7.71 -8.26 8.09
CA TYR A 153 -6.45 -8.98 8.23
C TYR A 153 -6.05 -9.12 9.69
N PHE A 154 -5.88 -10.37 10.14
CA PHE A 154 -5.48 -10.73 11.50
C PHE A 154 -4.14 -11.48 11.50
N ASP A 155 -3.54 -11.56 12.68
CA ASP A 155 -2.27 -12.26 12.90
C ASP A 155 -1.16 -11.77 11.96
N ILE A 156 -1.15 -10.46 11.72
CA ILE A 156 -0.05 -9.79 10.99
C ILE A 156 1.25 -10.05 11.75
N GLN A 157 2.29 -10.40 11.03
CA GLN A 157 3.61 -10.64 11.60
C GLN A 157 4.40 -9.33 11.68
N PHE A 158 5.01 -9.08 12.83
CA PHE A 158 5.77 -7.87 13.16
C PHE A 158 7.23 -8.21 13.47
#